data_b805b07f48d6d0a938154bc21d3f0f67
#
_entry.id   b805b07f48d6d0a938154bc21d3f0f67
#
_cell.length_a   1.000
_cell.length_b   1.000
_cell.length_c   1.000
_cell.angle_alpha   90.00
_cell.angle_beta   90.00
_cell.angle_gamma   90.00
#
_symmetry.space_group_name_H-M   'P 1'
#
loop_
_entity.id
_entity.type
_entity.pdbx_description
1 polymer ?
#
loop_
_entity_poly.entity_id
_entity_poly.type
_entity_poly.pdbx_seq_one_letter_code
_entity_poly.pdbx_strand_id
1 'polypeptide(L)'
;MQTGKAISIPSILKVGNGTLNKIGEYLKSEELTSVVIFMGNGLIDMFGDTIMKSLTDAGITVLEYSELDTVEIDDIITLAFDIPNKAKAVVSVGGGKVIDAGKYAAFLRNLPFISVPTSSSSDGFSSASASLLVHGKRTSVPAKLAHGIIVDTQVIRTAPEKFIYSGIGDMVSKITALYDWIFEEAHGAGVVNDFAVMVAKKAVNSFVRTPYESIKDELFLKELVDSLAMSGIANEIAGSSAPTSGSEHLISHELDKILEHPQLHGIQVGIATYIMSVVQNHRYVRVCTVLKRTGFFDYAATLGMRNQEFLDQIDMA
;
A
#
# COMPACT_ATOMS: atom_id res chain seq x y z
N MET A 1 -12.28 -15.20 28.42
CA MET A 1 -11.12 -14.27 28.31
C MET A 1 -10.73 -14.23 26.85
N GLN A 2 -10.97 -13.12 26.17
CA GLN A 2 -10.36 -12.90 24.87
C GLN A 2 -8.85 -12.79 25.11
N THR A 3 -8.09 -13.76 24.67
CA THR A 3 -6.63 -13.63 24.58
C THR A 3 -6.37 -12.49 23.62
N GLY A 4 -5.88 -11.36 24.10
CA GLY A 4 -5.60 -10.19 23.28
C GLY A 4 -4.71 -10.63 22.09
N LYS A 5 -5.15 -10.33 20.87
CA LYS A 5 -4.36 -10.57 19.66
C LYS A 5 -3.08 -9.75 19.81
N ALA A 6 -1.92 -10.39 19.72
CA ALA A 6 -0.66 -9.66 19.71
C ALA A 6 -0.62 -8.74 18.47
N ILE A 7 -0.36 -7.46 18.68
CA ILE A 7 -0.19 -6.49 17.59
C ILE A 7 1.20 -6.71 17.02
N SER A 8 1.27 -6.99 15.72
CA SER A 8 2.53 -7.08 14.98
C SER A 8 2.93 -5.69 14.48
N ILE A 9 4.22 -5.39 14.53
CA ILE A 9 4.82 -4.22 13.88
C ILE A 9 6.01 -4.69 13.04
N PRO A 10 6.38 -3.99 11.96
CA PRO A 10 7.56 -4.34 11.17
C PRO A 10 8.84 -4.26 12.02
N SER A 11 9.66 -5.31 12.01
CA SER A 11 11.00 -5.29 12.64
C SER A 11 11.95 -4.37 11.87
N ILE A 12 11.78 -4.31 10.54
CA ILE A 12 12.52 -3.39 9.67
C ILE A 12 11.55 -2.35 9.11
N LEU A 13 11.81 -1.07 9.38
CA LEU A 13 11.18 0.04 8.69
C LEU A 13 12.26 1.04 8.27
N LYS A 14 12.59 1.07 6.99
CA LYS A 14 13.62 1.92 6.40
C LYS A 14 13.04 2.70 5.23
N VAL A 15 12.95 4.00 5.40
CA VAL A 15 12.44 4.92 4.36
C VAL A 15 13.46 6.04 4.18
N GLY A 16 14.00 6.16 2.98
CA GLY A 16 14.99 7.21 2.67
C GLY A 16 15.75 6.95 1.38
N ASN A 17 16.59 7.89 1.00
CA ASN A 17 17.41 7.81 -0.19
C ASN A 17 18.52 6.75 -0.03
N GLY A 18 18.68 5.88 -1.03
CA GLY A 18 19.73 4.86 -1.08
C GLY A 18 19.50 3.66 -0.16
N THR A 19 18.27 3.47 0.38
CA THR A 19 17.98 2.31 1.24
C THR A 19 18.07 1.00 0.49
N LEU A 20 17.81 0.99 -0.82
CA LEU A 20 17.90 -0.21 -1.65
C LEU A 20 19.34 -0.77 -1.68
N ASN A 21 20.36 0.11 -1.64
CA ASN A 21 21.76 -0.30 -1.60
C ASN A 21 22.15 -1.03 -0.31
N LYS A 22 21.33 -0.95 0.73
CA LYS A 22 21.58 -1.50 2.07
C LYS A 22 20.65 -2.65 2.44
N ILE A 23 19.88 -3.16 1.47
CA ILE A 23 18.92 -4.23 1.73
C ILE A 23 19.57 -5.44 2.42
N GLY A 24 20.78 -5.81 1.99
CA GLY A 24 21.53 -6.92 2.59
C GLY A 24 21.89 -6.69 4.06
N GLU A 25 22.29 -5.46 4.42
CA GLU A 25 22.58 -5.10 5.82
C GLU A 25 21.34 -5.24 6.70
N TYR A 26 20.17 -4.78 6.21
CA TYR A 26 18.92 -4.85 6.96
C TYR A 26 18.46 -6.29 7.15
N LEU A 27 18.55 -7.12 6.12
CA LEU A 27 18.19 -8.54 6.22
C LEU A 27 19.13 -9.30 7.16
N LYS A 28 20.42 -8.99 7.11
CA LYS A 28 21.43 -9.60 7.98
C LYS A 28 21.19 -9.27 9.46
N SER A 29 20.73 -8.05 9.78
CA SER A 29 20.43 -7.64 11.16
C SER A 29 19.27 -8.43 11.78
N GLU A 30 18.41 -9.04 10.95
CA GLU A 30 17.29 -9.90 11.35
C GLU A 30 17.61 -11.39 11.12
N GLU A 31 18.88 -11.75 10.89
CA GLU A 31 19.33 -13.14 10.67
C GLU A 31 18.66 -13.84 9.46
N LEU A 32 18.15 -13.07 8.49
CA LEU A 32 17.52 -13.55 7.27
C LEU A 32 18.58 -13.90 6.23
N THR A 33 19.26 -15.03 6.44
CA THR A 33 20.48 -15.41 5.70
C THR A 33 20.26 -16.04 4.32
N SER A 34 19.01 -16.42 4.00
CA SER A 34 18.65 -16.99 2.69
C SER A 34 17.27 -16.54 2.27
N VAL A 35 17.13 -16.05 1.04
CA VAL A 35 15.91 -15.40 0.56
C VAL A 35 15.49 -15.89 -0.82
N VAL A 36 14.19 -15.80 -1.08
CA VAL A 36 13.59 -15.82 -2.42
C VAL A 36 13.20 -14.39 -2.77
N ILE A 37 13.47 -13.97 -4.00
CA ILE A 37 13.21 -12.61 -4.45
C ILE A 37 12.27 -12.64 -5.66
N PHE A 38 11.14 -11.95 -5.53
CA PHE A 38 10.23 -11.69 -6.63
C PHE A 38 10.30 -10.20 -7.01
N MET A 39 10.43 -9.93 -8.29
CA MET A 39 10.51 -8.57 -8.83
C MET A 39 9.40 -8.33 -9.85
N GLY A 40 8.93 -7.09 -9.94
CA GLY A 40 8.02 -6.69 -11.00
C GLY A 40 8.72 -6.69 -12.36
N ASN A 41 7.96 -6.83 -13.45
CA ASN A 41 8.49 -6.87 -14.82
C ASN A 41 9.40 -5.69 -15.13
N GLY A 42 10.58 -5.98 -15.69
CA GLY A 42 11.62 -5.01 -16.06
C GLY A 42 12.41 -4.44 -14.89
N LEU A 43 12.09 -4.81 -13.65
CA LEU A 43 12.81 -4.30 -12.48
C LEU A 43 14.12 -5.04 -12.20
N ILE A 44 14.27 -6.25 -12.72
CA ILE A 44 15.56 -6.97 -12.70
C ILE A 44 16.62 -6.15 -13.42
N ASP A 45 16.32 -5.66 -14.61
CA ASP A 45 17.25 -4.84 -15.40
C ASP A 45 17.58 -3.52 -14.73
N MET A 46 16.62 -2.95 -14.00
CA MET A 46 16.79 -1.64 -13.35
C MET A 46 17.53 -1.70 -12.01
N PHE A 47 17.23 -2.69 -11.18
CA PHE A 47 17.65 -2.73 -9.78
C PHE A 47 18.34 -4.03 -9.38
N GLY A 48 18.35 -5.04 -10.25
CA GLY A 48 18.86 -6.35 -9.94
C GLY A 48 20.30 -6.35 -9.48
N ASP A 49 21.20 -5.70 -10.22
CA ASP A 49 22.63 -5.63 -9.87
C ASP A 49 22.85 -4.98 -8.50
N THR A 50 22.10 -3.90 -8.21
CA THR A 50 22.18 -3.18 -6.93
C THR A 50 21.76 -4.08 -5.77
N ILE A 51 20.64 -4.78 -5.91
CA ILE A 51 20.10 -5.68 -4.90
C ILE A 51 21.04 -6.87 -4.69
N MET A 52 21.44 -7.54 -5.78
CA MET A 52 22.32 -8.71 -5.72
C MET A 52 23.66 -8.39 -5.11
N LYS A 53 24.24 -7.23 -5.47
CA LYS A 53 25.49 -6.76 -4.85
C LYS A 53 25.33 -6.59 -3.35
N SER A 54 24.28 -5.88 -2.90
CA SER A 54 24.03 -5.63 -1.48
C SER A 54 23.84 -6.93 -0.69
N LEU A 55 23.12 -7.90 -1.25
CA LEU A 55 22.90 -9.20 -0.61
C LEU A 55 24.19 -10.03 -0.54
N THR A 56 24.96 -10.05 -1.62
CA THR A 56 26.25 -10.76 -1.68
C THR A 56 27.26 -10.19 -0.68
N ASP A 57 27.38 -8.85 -0.63
CA ASP A 57 28.28 -8.16 0.30
C ASP A 57 27.91 -8.45 1.77
N ALA A 58 26.61 -8.67 2.05
CA ALA A 58 26.13 -9.04 3.38
C ALA A 58 26.23 -10.54 3.69
N GLY A 59 26.55 -11.39 2.70
CA GLY A 59 26.63 -12.85 2.85
C GLY A 59 25.28 -13.55 2.84
N ILE A 60 24.26 -12.96 2.20
CA ILE A 60 22.92 -13.52 2.08
C ILE A 60 22.84 -14.38 0.82
N THR A 61 22.31 -15.59 0.96
CA THR A 61 22.10 -16.52 -0.16
C THR A 61 20.77 -16.24 -0.83
N VAL A 62 20.78 -15.95 -2.13
CA VAL A 62 19.57 -15.86 -2.95
C VAL A 62 19.31 -17.26 -3.51
N LEU A 63 18.17 -17.85 -3.11
CA LEU A 63 17.78 -19.21 -3.52
C LEU A 63 17.02 -19.21 -4.82
N GLU A 64 16.23 -18.17 -5.06
CA GLU A 64 15.46 -17.93 -6.28
C GLU A 64 15.36 -16.44 -6.54
N TYR A 65 15.36 -16.07 -7.81
CA TYR A 65 15.33 -14.69 -8.26
C TYR A 65 14.59 -14.63 -9.60
N SER A 66 13.37 -14.10 -9.58
CA SER A 66 12.50 -14.13 -10.76
C SER A 66 11.60 -12.90 -10.86
N GLU A 67 11.14 -12.59 -12.06
CA GLU A 67 10.06 -11.63 -12.28
C GLU A 67 8.71 -12.29 -12.05
N LEU A 68 7.76 -11.51 -11.51
CA LEU A 68 6.41 -11.95 -11.19
C LEU A 68 5.40 -10.90 -11.64
N ASP A 69 4.43 -11.29 -12.48
CA ASP A 69 3.36 -10.42 -12.98
C ASP A 69 1.97 -11.05 -12.85
N THR A 70 1.80 -12.02 -11.98
CA THR A 70 0.50 -12.62 -11.71
C THR A 70 -0.08 -12.08 -10.39
N VAL A 71 -1.40 -11.99 -10.35
CA VAL A 71 -2.20 -11.79 -9.14
C VAL A 71 -3.29 -12.85 -9.01
N GLU A 72 -3.28 -13.86 -9.88
CA GLU A 72 -4.18 -15.01 -9.80
C GLU A 72 -3.81 -15.86 -8.58
N ILE A 73 -4.79 -16.14 -7.72
CA ILE A 73 -4.54 -16.83 -6.46
C ILE A 73 -3.97 -18.24 -6.67
N ASP A 74 -4.41 -18.96 -7.70
CA ASP A 74 -3.96 -20.31 -7.99
C ASP A 74 -2.47 -20.35 -8.41
N ASP A 75 -2.03 -19.34 -9.19
CA ASP A 75 -0.62 -19.19 -9.56
C ASP A 75 0.24 -18.93 -8.32
N ILE A 76 -0.26 -18.07 -7.42
CA ILE A 76 0.48 -17.71 -6.19
C ILE A 76 0.53 -18.88 -5.22
N ILE A 77 -0.51 -19.69 -5.14
CA ILE A 77 -0.49 -20.94 -4.37
C ILE A 77 0.59 -21.87 -4.91
N THR A 78 0.65 -22.06 -6.23
CA THR A 78 1.69 -22.88 -6.90
C THR A 78 3.08 -22.31 -6.58
N LEU A 79 3.27 -21.01 -6.77
CA LEU A 79 4.51 -20.31 -6.43
C LEU A 79 4.93 -20.53 -4.96
N ALA A 80 3.97 -20.52 -4.04
CA ALA A 80 4.26 -20.76 -2.63
C ALA A 80 4.79 -22.18 -2.39
N PHE A 81 4.30 -23.20 -3.10
CA PHE A 81 4.81 -24.56 -2.99
C PHE A 81 6.25 -24.71 -3.54
N ASP A 82 6.59 -23.93 -4.56
CA ASP A 82 7.91 -23.96 -5.20
C ASP A 82 8.99 -23.27 -4.35
N ILE A 83 8.62 -22.41 -3.40
CA ILE A 83 9.59 -21.76 -2.49
C ILE A 83 10.43 -22.82 -1.76
N PRO A 84 11.78 -22.80 -1.89
CA PRO A 84 12.65 -23.79 -1.26
C PRO A 84 12.52 -23.78 0.27
N ASN A 85 12.54 -24.97 0.89
CA ASN A 85 12.44 -25.11 2.36
C ASN A 85 13.57 -24.41 3.15
N LYS A 86 14.68 -24.09 2.47
CA LYS A 86 15.81 -23.35 3.07
C LYS A 86 15.56 -21.85 3.13
N ALA A 87 14.51 -21.32 2.49
CA ALA A 87 14.21 -19.90 2.51
C ALA A 87 13.88 -19.44 3.94
N LYS A 88 14.47 -18.33 4.33
CA LYS A 88 14.24 -17.65 5.61
C LYS A 88 13.32 -16.46 5.46
N ALA A 89 13.20 -15.91 4.26
CA ALA A 89 12.28 -14.83 3.94
C ALA A 89 11.92 -14.80 2.44
N VAL A 90 10.80 -14.17 2.14
CA VAL A 90 10.41 -13.75 0.80
C VAL A 90 10.58 -12.25 0.70
N VAL A 91 11.25 -11.77 -0.34
CA VAL A 91 11.46 -10.36 -0.66
C VAL A 91 10.69 -10.04 -1.93
N SER A 92 9.79 -9.06 -1.90
CA SER A 92 9.14 -8.57 -3.12
C SER A 92 9.56 -7.14 -3.42
N VAL A 93 10.04 -6.92 -4.64
CA VAL A 93 10.50 -5.62 -5.13
C VAL A 93 9.61 -5.17 -6.27
N GLY A 94 8.81 -4.11 -6.08
CA GLY A 94 7.96 -3.63 -7.17
C GLY A 94 6.70 -2.89 -6.73
N GLY A 95 5.74 -2.83 -7.63
CA GLY A 95 4.41 -2.27 -7.38
C GLY A 95 3.48 -3.25 -6.65
N GLY A 96 2.23 -2.82 -6.44
CA GLY A 96 1.23 -3.57 -5.66
C GLY A 96 1.06 -5.03 -6.07
N LYS A 97 1.09 -5.38 -7.38
CA LYS A 97 0.94 -6.75 -7.87
C LYS A 97 1.96 -7.70 -7.24
N VAL A 98 3.25 -7.42 -7.42
CA VAL A 98 4.31 -8.30 -6.92
C VAL A 98 4.40 -8.27 -5.39
N ILE A 99 4.11 -7.12 -4.76
CA ILE A 99 4.04 -7.01 -3.32
C ILE A 99 2.95 -7.93 -2.76
N ASP A 100 1.73 -7.88 -3.30
CA ASP A 100 0.62 -8.69 -2.83
C ASP A 100 0.82 -10.19 -3.10
N ALA A 101 1.34 -10.53 -4.28
CA ALA A 101 1.65 -11.91 -4.63
C ALA A 101 2.71 -12.53 -3.70
N GLY A 102 3.85 -11.87 -3.52
CA GLY A 102 4.91 -12.35 -2.63
C GLY A 102 4.52 -12.33 -1.16
N LYS A 103 3.73 -11.33 -0.71
CA LYS A 103 3.15 -11.29 0.63
C LYS A 103 2.28 -12.51 0.90
N TYR A 104 1.40 -12.86 -0.05
CA TYR A 104 0.51 -14.01 0.11
C TYR A 104 1.27 -15.34 0.03
N ALA A 105 2.25 -15.46 -0.88
CA ALA A 105 3.13 -16.64 -0.93
C ALA A 105 3.91 -16.84 0.38
N ALA A 106 4.47 -15.76 0.94
CA ALA A 106 5.14 -15.78 2.24
C ALA A 106 4.19 -16.19 3.38
N PHE A 107 2.95 -15.67 3.35
CA PHE A 107 1.91 -16.01 4.32
C PHE A 107 1.58 -17.51 4.29
N LEU A 108 1.36 -18.08 3.11
CA LEU A 108 1.08 -19.52 2.95
C LEU A 108 2.23 -20.40 3.47
N ARG A 109 3.47 -19.94 3.31
CA ARG A 109 4.68 -20.64 3.80
C ARG A 109 5.07 -20.31 5.24
N ASN A 110 4.32 -19.42 5.89
CA ASN A 110 4.65 -18.87 7.21
C ASN A 110 6.10 -18.34 7.31
N LEU A 111 6.55 -17.66 6.24
CA LEU A 111 7.87 -17.01 6.16
C LEU A 111 7.76 -15.51 6.46
N PRO A 112 8.81 -14.87 7.01
CA PRO A 112 8.95 -13.42 7.02
C PRO A 112 8.82 -12.85 5.61
N PHE A 113 8.03 -11.78 5.46
CA PHE A 113 7.85 -11.06 4.21
C PHE A 113 8.56 -9.71 4.27
N ILE A 114 9.36 -9.40 3.27
CA ILE A 114 10.05 -8.12 3.11
C ILE A 114 9.45 -7.38 1.91
N SER A 115 8.81 -6.26 2.18
CA SER A 115 8.19 -5.39 1.20
C SER A 115 9.17 -4.31 0.76
N VAL A 116 9.47 -4.27 -0.55
CA VAL A 116 10.36 -3.25 -1.17
C VAL A 116 9.58 -2.55 -2.28
N PRO A 117 8.65 -1.63 -1.96
CA PRO A 117 7.85 -0.96 -2.95
C PRO A 117 8.68 -0.02 -3.82
N THR A 118 8.44 -0.06 -5.14
CA THR A 118 9.03 0.86 -6.12
C THR A 118 8.06 1.97 -6.54
N SER A 119 6.87 1.97 -5.95
CA SER A 119 5.84 3.00 -6.14
C SER A 119 5.08 3.25 -4.84
N SER A 120 4.55 4.46 -4.69
CA SER A 120 3.78 4.90 -3.52
C SER A 120 2.27 4.92 -3.79
N SER A 121 1.74 3.97 -4.58
CA SER A 121 0.37 4.06 -5.10
C SER A 121 -0.75 3.82 -4.07
N SER A 122 -0.47 3.16 -2.95
CA SER A 122 -1.40 2.91 -1.85
C SER A 122 -0.66 2.36 -0.63
N ASP A 123 -1.36 2.17 0.49
CA ASP A 123 -0.83 1.55 1.71
C ASP A 123 -0.72 0.01 1.63
N GLY A 124 -1.06 -0.60 0.49
CA GLY A 124 -1.00 -2.05 0.29
C GLY A 124 0.35 -2.69 0.60
N PHE A 125 1.46 -1.97 0.40
CA PHE A 125 2.81 -2.48 0.72
C PHE A 125 3.04 -2.71 2.22
N SER A 126 2.24 -2.10 3.07
CA SER A 126 2.33 -2.16 4.53
C SER A 126 1.11 -2.78 5.20
N SER A 127 0.09 -3.18 4.44
CA SER A 127 -1.13 -3.79 4.98
C SER A 127 -0.97 -5.30 5.26
N ALA A 128 -1.79 -5.83 6.16
CA ALA A 128 -1.86 -7.26 6.47
C ALA A 128 -2.82 -8.04 5.54
N SER A 129 -3.18 -7.47 4.40
CA SER A 129 -4.02 -8.11 3.37
C SER A 129 -3.33 -8.05 2.01
N ALA A 130 -3.76 -8.90 1.09
CA ALA A 130 -3.32 -8.91 -0.30
C ALA A 130 -4.53 -8.82 -1.23
N SER A 131 -4.43 -8.01 -2.29
CA SER A 131 -5.49 -7.84 -3.29
C SER A 131 -5.20 -8.74 -4.48
N LEU A 132 -5.90 -9.89 -4.55
CA LEU A 132 -5.69 -10.93 -5.54
C LEU A 132 -6.90 -11.14 -6.44
N LEU A 133 -6.71 -11.82 -7.56
CA LEU A 133 -7.80 -12.32 -8.38
C LEU A 133 -8.19 -13.73 -7.90
N VAL A 134 -9.44 -13.86 -7.46
CA VAL A 134 -10.03 -15.10 -7.02
C VAL A 134 -11.21 -15.40 -7.94
N HIS A 135 -11.09 -16.43 -8.77
CA HIS A 135 -12.07 -16.75 -9.82
C HIS A 135 -12.39 -15.54 -10.72
N GLY A 136 -11.33 -14.80 -11.12
CA GLY A 136 -11.45 -13.62 -11.99
C GLY A 136 -12.02 -12.37 -11.31
N LYS A 137 -12.25 -12.39 -9.98
CA LYS A 137 -12.74 -11.25 -9.21
C LYS A 137 -11.67 -10.73 -8.26
N ARG A 138 -11.43 -9.43 -8.27
CA ARG A 138 -10.52 -8.80 -7.33
C ARG A 138 -11.05 -8.90 -5.92
N THR A 139 -10.27 -9.53 -5.05
CA THR A 139 -10.68 -9.88 -3.68
C THR A 139 -9.54 -9.56 -2.72
N SER A 140 -9.87 -8.89 -1.62
CA SER A 140 -8.93 -8.70 -0.52
C SER A 140 -8.90 -9.97 0.33
N VAL A 141 -7.75 -10.65 0.35
CA VAL A 141 -7.55 -11.87 1.15
C VAL A 141 -6.65 -11.58 2.36
N PRO A 142 -6.89 -12.22 3.51
CA PRO A 142 -6.04 -12.06 4.68
C PRO A 142 -4.62 -12.55 4.39
N ALA A 143 -3.64 -11.82 4.90
CA ALA A 143 -2.22 -12.16 4.90
C ALA A 143 -1.60 -11.79 6.25
N LYS A 144 -0.31 -11.50 6.27
CA LYS A 144 0.39 -10.97 7.45
C LYS A 144 1.02 -9.62 7.14
N LEU A 145 1.14 -8.78 8.15
CA LEU A 145 1.95 -7.57 8.07
C LEU A 145 3.37 -7.93 7.65
N ALA A 146 3.98 -7.09 6.81
CA ALA A 146 5.37 -7.27 6.40
C ALA A 146 6.30 -7.26 7.63
N HIS A 147 7.21 -8.24 7.70
CA HIS A 147 8.29 -8.27 8.69
C HIS A 147 9.25 -7.11 8.49
N GLY A 148 9.48 -6.75 7.23
CA GLY A 148 10.30 -5.59 6.86
C GLY A 148 9.67 -4.78 5.74
N ILE A 149 9.80 -3.45 5.85
CA ILE A 149 9.42 -2.48 4.83
C ILE A 149 10.65 -1.64 4.53
N ILE A 150 11.13 -1.69 3.28
CA ILE A 150 12.32 -0.96 2.83
C ILE A 150 11.94 -0.15 1.61
N VAL A 151 11.92 1.18 1.74
CA VAL A 151 11.51 2.10 0.68
C VAL A 151 12.63 3.05 0.34
N ASP A 152 13.07 3.01 -0.91
CA ASP A 152 14.02 3.96 -1.45
C ASP A 152 13.27 5.14 -2.09
N THR A 153 13.38 6.32 -1.47
CA THR A 153 12.69 7.52 -1.95
C THR A 153 13.18 7.98 -3.31
N GLN A 154 14.43 7.66 -3.69
CA GLN A 154 14.95 7.95 -5.02
C GLN A 154 14.28 7.05 -6.07
N VAL A 155 14.01 5.79 -5.75
CA VAL A 155 13.25 4.88 -6.62
C VAL A 155 11.81 5.40 -6.79
N ILE A 156 11.14 5.77 -5.69
CA ILE A 156 9.80 6.36 -5.75
C ILE A 156 9.77 7.63 -6.60
N ARG A 157 10.78 8.50 -6.49
CA ARG A 157 10.89 9.75 -7.24
C ARG A 157 10.97 9.53 -8.75
N THR A 158 11.63 8.46 -9.19
CA THR A 158 11.80 8.12 -10.61
C THR A 158 10.61 7.37 -11.20
N ALA A 159 9.73 6.85 -10.37
CA ALA A 159 8.51 6.19 -10.80
C ALA A 159 7.53 7.20 -11.49
N PRO A 160 6.65 6.73 -12.37
CA PRO A 160 5.61 7.55 -12.99
C PRO A 160 4.76 8.29 -11.94
N GLU A 161 4.52 9.59 -12.14
CA GLU A 161 3.79 10.46 -11.20
C GLU A 161 2.39 9.96 -10.85
N LYS A 162 1.76 9.21 -11.75
CA LYS A 162 0.45 8.58 -11.50
C LYS A 162 0.42 7.79 -10.20
N PHE A 163 1.53 7.17 -9.79
CA PHE A 163 1.61 6.43 -8.55
C PHE A 163 1.71 7.33 -7.32
N ILE A 164 2.32 8.51 -7.46
CA ILE A 164 2.34 9.52 -6.39
C ILE A 164 0.93 10.07 -6.19
N TYR A 165 0.24 10.45 -7.28
CA TYR A 165 -1.16 10.91 -7.19
C TYR A 165 -2.08 9.85 -6.60
N SER A 166 -1.90 8.59 -6.99
CA SER A 166 -2.65 7.48 -6.40
C SER A 166 -2.42 7.39 -4.88
N GLY A 167 -1.17 7.46 -4.43
CA GLY A 167 -0.85 7.47 -2.99
C GLY A 167 -1.42 8.67 -2.23
N ILE A 168 -1.44 9.86 -2.87
CA ILE A 168 -2.07 11.05 -2.31
C ILE A 168 -3.56 10.81 -2.05
N GLY A 169 -4.28 10.29 -3.06
CA GLY A 169 -5.70 9.99 -2.93
C GLY A 169 -5.99 8.96 -1.85
N ASP A 170 -5.22 7.86 -1.85
CA ASP A 170 -5.31 6.82 -0.82
C ASP A 170 -4.98 7.36 0.58
N MET A 171 -3.99 8.24 0.71
CA MET A 171 -3.65 8.81 2.02
C MET A 171 -4.71 9.78 2.54
N VAL A 172 -5.31 10.60 1.67
CA VAL A 172 -6.35 11.57 2.06
C VAL A 172 -7.65 10.87 2.47
N SER A 173 -7.94 9.69 1.94
CA SER A 173 -9.14 8.90 2.24
C SER A 173 -9.28 8.55 3.74
N LYS A 174 -8.17 8.50 4.47
CA LYS A 174 -8.18 8.21 5.91
C LYS A 174 -8.99 9.25 6.71
N ILE A 175 -9.29 10.42 6.12
CA ILE A 175 -10.16 11.44 6.73
C ILE A 175 -11.62 10.97 6.76
N THR A 176 -12.12 10.44 5.65
CA THR A 176 -13.50 9.94 5.51
C THR A 176 -13.67 8.56 6.13
N ALA A 177 -12.70 7.68 5.96
CA ALA A 177 -12.72 6.35 6.57
C ALA A 177 -12.81 6.39 8.10
N LEU A 178 -12.02 7.25 8.74
CA LEU A 178 -12.07 7.42 10.20
C LEU A 178 -13.42 8.00 10.67
N TYR A 179 -14.06 8.85 9.86
CA TYR A 179 -15.40 9.34 10.16
C TYR A 179 -16.41 8.20 10.10
N ASP A 180 -16.39 7.40 9.05
CA ASP A 180 -17.30 6.27 8.87
C ASP A 180 -17.16 5.27 10.02
N TRP A 181 -15.94 4.89 10.38
CA TRP A 181 -15.70 3.93 11.46
C TRP A 181 -16.23 4.41 12.82
N ILE A 182 -16.00 5.71 13.16
CA ILE A 182 -16.53 6.32 14.38
C ILE A 182 -18.07 6.44 14.31
N PHE A 183 -18.61 6.72 13.12
CA PHE A 183 -20.05 6.77 12.90
C PHE A 183 -20.70 5.39 13.09
N GLU A 184 -20.11 4.33 12.56
CA GLU A 184 -20.57 2.95 12.76
C GLU A 184 -20.61 2.57 14.23
N GLU A 185 -19.58 2.89 15.02
CA GLU A 185 -19.59 2.63 16.46
C GLU A 185 -20.72 3.39 17.18
N ALA A 186 -20.89 4.67 16.86
CA ALA A 186 -21.95 5.50 17.45
C ALA A 186 -23.37 4.95 17.16
N HIS A 187 -23.53 4.14 16.10
CA HIS A 187 -24.78 3.50 15.71
C HIS A 187 -24.82 2.00 16.04
N GLY A 188 -23.84 1.49 16.79
CA GLY A 188 -23.81 0.07 17.22
C GLY A 188 -23.48 -0.93 16.12
N ALA A 189 -22.94 -0.47 15.00
CA ALA A 189 -22.59 -1.30 13.84
C ALA A 189 -21.10 -1.74 13.83
N GLY A 190 -20.27 -1.22 14.72
CA GLY A 190 -18.85 -1.50 14.78
C GLY A 190 -18.25 -1.28 16.17
N VAL A 191 -16.97 -1.60 16.31
CA VAL A 191 -16.17 -1.31 17.51
C VAL A 191 -14.90 -0.60 17.07
N VAL A 192 -14.66 0.56 17.64
CA VAL A 192 -13.47 1.39 17.36
C VAL A 192 -12.32 1.01 18.29
N ASN A 193 -11.12 0.95 17.72
CA ASN A 193 -9.89 0.84 18.48
C ASN A 193 -9.22 2.23 18.55
N ASP A 194 -9.22 2.86 19.71
CA ASP A 194 -8.68 4.21 19.91
C ASP A 194 -7.22 4.35 19.50
N PHE A 195 -6.41 3.30 19.69
CA PHE A 195 -5.01 3.32 19.30
C PHE A 195 -4.85 3.32 17.77
N ALA A 196 -5.62 2.51 17.06
CA ALA A 196 -5.66 2.52 15.60
C ALA A 196 -6.13 3.88 15.05
N VAL A 197 -7.18 4.46 15.63
CA VAL A 197 -7.65 5.81 15.30
C VAL A 197 -6.53 6.84 15.49
N MET A 198 -5.83 6.77 16.62
CA MET A 198 -4.72 7.70 16.90
C MET A 198 -3.62 7.59 15.86
N VAL A 199 -3.22 6.38 15.49
CA VAL A 199 -2.15 6.12 14.49
C VAL A 199 -2.58 6.62 13.11
N ALA A 200 -3.75 6.21 12.61
CA ALA A 200 -4.26 6.63 11.30
C ALA A 200 -4.46 8.15 11.22
N LYS A 201 -5.01 8.75 12.29
CA LYS A 201 -5.21 10.20 12.39
C LYS A 201 -3.89 10.98 12.41
N LYS A 202 -2.85 10.45 13.06
CA LYS A 202 -1.51 11.05 13.04
C LYS A 202 -0.91 10.96 11.65
N ALA A 203 -0.98 9.81 11.00
CA ALA A 203 -0.50 9.60 9.63
C ALA A 203 -1.09 10.64 8.66
N VAL A 204 -2.41 10.70 8.51
CA VAL A 204 -3.04 11.64 7.58
C VAL A 204 -2.80 13.11 7.96
N ASN A 205 -2.75 13.43 9.25
CA ASN A 205 -2.49 14.81 9.68
C ASN A 205 -1.05 15.24 9.42
N SER A 206 -0.08 14.36 9.57
CA SER A 206 1.33 14.63 9.24
C SER A 206 1.46 14.90 7.74
N PHE A 207 1.00 13.98 6.90
CA PHE A 207 1.01 14.15 5.45
C PHE A 207 0.35 15.46 4.98
N VAL A 208 -0.88 15.74 5.43
CA VAL A 208 -1.65 16.93 5.00
C VAL A 208 -0.98 18.24 5.41
N ARG A 209 -0.15 18.26 6.45
CA ARG A 209 0.54 19.46 6.94
C ARG A 209 1.95 19.63 6.38
N THR A 210 2.50 18.62 5.73
CA THR A 210 3.85 18.67 5.19
C THR A 210 3.99 19.78 4.13
N PRO A 211 4.92 20.70 4.29
CA PRO A 211 5.22 21.70 3.28
C PRO A 211 5.98 21.05 2.11
N TYR A 212 5.75 21.53 0.91
CA TYR A 212 6.45 21.09 -0.30
C TYR A 212 6.33 22.14 -1.41
N GLU A 213 7.25 22.12 -2.34
CA GLU A 213 7.23 22.89 -3.58
C GLU A 213 6.83 22.00 -4.78
N SER A 214 7.18 20.72 -4.71
CA SER A 214 6.86 19.71 -5.73
C SER A 214 6.44 18.39 -5.06
N ILE A 215 5.52 17.64 -5.68
CA ILE A 215 5.16 16.28 -5.25
C ILE A 215 6.33 15.29 -5.33
N LYS A 216 7.43 15.67 -5.97
CA LYS A 216 8.68 14.91 -6.05
C LYS A 216 9.75 15.35 -5.04
N ASP A 217 9.44 16.29 -4.15
CA ASP A 217 10.36 16.67 -3.08
C ASP A 217 10.63 15.50 -2.15
N GLU A 218 11.87 15.36 -1.72
CA GLU A 218 12.32 14.27 -0.83
C GLU A 218 11.48 14.23 0.45
N LEU A 219 11.26 15.40 1.06
CA LEU A 219 10.45 15.49 2.28
C LEU A 219 9.00 15.06 2.03
N PHE A 220 8.41 15.47 0.91
CA PHE A 220 7.03 15.11 0.56
C PHE A 220 6.90 13.61 0.31
N LEU A 221 7.79 13.03 -0.51
CA LEU A 221 7.78 11.61 -0.81
C LEU A 221 8.01 10.75 0.43
N LYS A 222 8.96 11.15 1.27
CA LYS A 222 9.22 10.46 2.52
C LYS A 222 7.99 10.48 3.43
N GLU A 223 7.37 11.64 3.62
CA GLU A 223 6.19 11.77 4.47
C GLU A 223 4.98 11.00 3.91
N LEU A 224 4.78 11.01 2.58
CA LEU A 224 3.74 10.20 1.94
C LEU A 224 3.94 8.71 2.25
N VAL A 225 5.15 8.20 2.05
CA VAL A 225 5.48 6.79 2.29
C VAL A 225 5.39 6.42 3.77
N ASP A 226 5.94 7.24 4.66
CA ASP A 226 5.87 7.04 6.12
C ASP A 226 4.41 6.99 6.58
N SER A 227 3.56 7.89 6.06
CA SER A 227 2.14 7.95 6.39
C SER A 227 1.36 6.75 5.84
N LEU A 228 1.66 6.30 4.60
CA LEU A 228 1.09 5.08 4.04
C LEU A 228 1.52 3.84 4.85
N ALA A 229 2.78 3.77 5.30
CA ALA A 229 3.25 2.69 6.16
C ALA A 229 2.51 2.67 7.50
N MET A 230 2.31 3.83 8.12
CA MET A 230 1.52 3.96 9.35
C MET A 230 0.05 3.54 9.16
N SER A 231 -0.53 3.77 7.99
CA SER A 231 -1.90 3.34 7.65
C SER A 231 -2.03 1.81 7.73
N GLY A 232 -1.10 1.07 7.11
CA GLY A 232 -1.10 -0.39 7.17
C GLY A 232 -0.92 -0.92 8.61
N ILE A 233 -0.10 -0.25 9.42
CA ILE A 233 0.06 -0.58 10.85
C ILE A 233 -1.25 -0.31 11.63
N ALA A 234 -1.96 0.78 11.31
CA ALA A 234 -3.25 1.07 11.94
C ALA A 234 -4.29 -0.04 11.65
N ASN A 235 -4.30 -0.59 10.43
CA ASN A 235 -5.15 -1.72 10.07
C ASN A 235 -4.80 -2.98 10.88
N GLU A 236 -3.52 -3.28 11.07
CA GLU A 236 -3.10 -4.41 11.91
C GLU A 236 -3.55 -4.23 13.37
N ILE A 237 -3.42 -3.03 13.93
CA ILE A 237 -3.88 -2.70 15.30
C ILE A 237 -5.39 -2.88 15.42
N ALA A 238 -6.16 -2.42 14.42
CA ALA A 238 -7.61 -2.55 14.39
C ALA A 238 -8.08 -3.99 14.15
N GLY A 239 -7.27 -4.80 13.48
CA GLY A 239 -7.65 -6.12 12.98
C GLY A 239 -8.62 -6.07 11.80
N SER A 240 -8.74 -4.91 11.14
CA SER A 240 -9.58 -4.66 9.96
C SER A 240 -9.05 -3.47 9.17
N SER A 241 -9.58 -3.23 7.96
CA SER A 241 -9.25 -2.04 7.16
C SER A 241 -10.07 -0.80 7.54
N ALA A 242 -10.96 -0.87 8.51
CA ALA A 242 -11.84 0.23 8.88
C ALA A 242 -11.14 1.58 9.17
N PRO A 243 -9.94 1.63 9.80
CA PRO A 243 -9.24 2.89 10.00
C PRO A 243 -8.84 3.62 8.71
N THR A 244 -8.78 2.91 7.58
CA THR A 244 -8.20 3.43 6.33
C THR A 244 -9.09 3.25 5.11
N SER A 245 -10.18 2.49 5.22
CA SER A 245 -11.07 2.13 4.11
C SER A 245 -12.52 2.24 4.57
N GLY A 246 -13.21 3.28 4.14
CA GLY A 246 -14.61 3.57 4.41
C GLY A 246 -15.44 3.54 3.13
N SER A 247 -16.52 4.32 3.11
CA SER A 247 -17.45 4.44 1.98
C SER A 247 -16.78 4.87 0.67
N GLU A 248 -15.75 5.69 0.71
CA GLU A 248 -14.97 6.09 -0.46
C GLU A 248 -14.29 4.90 -1.15
N HIS A 249 -13.87 3.89 -0.39
CA HIS A 249 -13.30 2.66 -0.94
C HIS A 249 -14.38 1.77 -1.57
N LEU A 250 -15.57 1.73 -1.00
CA LEU A 250 -16.69 0.99 -1.59
C LEU A 250 -17.03 1.52 -2.98
N ILE A 251 -17.04 2.85 -3.16
CA ILE A 251 -17.22 3.49 -4.48
C ILE A 251 -16.11 3.04 -5.43
N SER A 252 -14.84 3.07 -5.01
CA SER A 252 -13.73 2.62 -5.86
C SER A 252 -13.86 1.15 -6.26
N HIS A 253 -14.26 0.28 -5.33
CA HIS A 253 -14.47 -1.14 -5.62
C HIS A 253 -15.62 -1.37 -6.60
N GLU A 254 -16.65 -0.53 -6.56
CA GLU A 254 -17.74 -0.63 -7.53
C GLU A 254 -17.31 -0.10 -8.90
N LEU A 255 -16.57 1.00 -8.97
CA LEU A 255 -15.96 1.48 -10.20
C LEU A 255 -15.04 0.43 -10.85
N ASP A 256 -14.30 -0.35 -10.08
CA ASP A 256 -13.47 -1.45 -10.61
C ASP A 256 -14.31 -2.55 -11.30
N LYS A 257 -15.59 -2.69 -10.95
CA LYS A 257 -16.49 -3.68 -11.56
C LYS A 257 -17.21 -3.16 -12.79
N ILE A 258 -17.61 -1.88 -12.79
CA ILE A 258 -18.45 -1.30 -13.84
C ILE A 258 -17.65 -0.62 -14.96
N LEU A 259 -16.44 -0.16 -14.68
CA LEU A 259 -15.57 0.46 -15.68
C LEU A 259 -14.83 -0.60 -16.49
N GLU A 260 -14.84 -0.48 -17.82
CA GLU A 260 -14.02 -1.31 -18.71
C GLU A 260 -12.52 -1.09 -18.46
N HIS A 261 -12.12 0.15 -18.16
CA HIS A 261 -10.74 0.55 -17.88
C HIS A 261 -10.65 1.36 -16.57
N PRO A 262 -10.72 0.69 -15.41
CA PRO A 262 -10.64 1.38 -14.13
C PRO A 262 -9.29 2.09 -13.97
N GLN A 263 -9.31 3.22 -13.29
CA GLN A 263 -8.11 3.98 -12.97
C GLN A 263 -7.38 3.35 -11.77
N LEU A 264 -6.17 3.83 -11.48
CA LEU A 264 -5.47 3.39 -10.27
C LEU A 264 -6.35 3.61 -9.04
N HIS A 265 -6.36 2.61 -8.15
CA HIS A 265 -7.17 2.56 -6.95
C HIS A 265 -7.21 3.89 -6.18
N GLY A 266 -6.05 4.43 -5.81
CA GLY A 266 -6.00 5.68 -5.06
C GLY A 266 -6.47 6.92 -5.84
N ILE A 267 -6.50 6.88 -7.19
CA ILE A 267 -7.11 7.95 -7.97
C ILE A 267 -8.63 7.91 -7.80
N GLN A 268 -9.26 6.75 -7.95
CA GLN A 268 -10.70 6.55 -7.74
C GLN A 268 -11.08 6.88 -6.30
N VAL A 269 -10.34 6.33 -5.34
CA VAL A 269 -10.51 6.61 -3.91
C VAL A 269 -10.39 8.10 -3.59
N GLY A 270 -9.42 8.81 -4.15
CA GLY A 270 -9.23 10.24 -3.90
C GLY A 270 -10.41 11.10 -4.36
N ILE A 271 -10.99 10.82 -5.54
CA ILE A 271 -12.22 11.47 -6.01
C ILE A 271 -13.39 11.13 -5.09
N ALA A 272 -13.59 9.84 -4.80
CA ALA A 272 -14.63 9.37 -3.90
C ALA A 272 -14.51 9.99 -2.50
N THR A 273 -13.28 10.17 -2.00
CA THR A 273 -13.01 10.85 -0.72
C THR A 273 -13.54 12.29 -0.71
N TYR A 274 -13.32 13.04 -1.79
CA TYR A 274 -13.87 14.38 -1.88
C TYR A 274 -15.40 14.34 -1.82
N ILE A 275 -16.05 13.48 -2.62
CA ILE A 275 -17.50 13.31 -2.64
C ILE A 275 -18.01 12.93 -1.23
N MET A 276 -17.45 11.89 -0.63
CA MET A 276 -17.87 11.42 0.68
C MET A 276 -17.63 12.45 1.80
N SER A 277 -16.57 13.23 1.72
CA SER A 277 -16.34 14.31 2.69
C SER A 277 -17.44 15.38 2.66
N VAL A 278 -18.04 15.62 1.48
CA VAL A 278 -19.21 16.53 1.32
C VAL A 278 -20.47 15.85 1.86
N VAL A 279 -20.73 14.60 1.52
CA VAL A 279 -21.90 13.82 2.01
C VAL A 279 -21.88 13.72 3.53
N GLN A 280 -20.74 13.41 4.13
CA GLN A 280 -20.52 13.35 5.58
C GLN A 280 -20.56 14.73 6.25
N ASN A 281 -20.56 15.81 5.47
CA ASN A 281 -20.33 17.19 5.96
C ASN A 281 -19.09 17.27 6.89
N HIS A 282 -18.04 16.49 6.55
CA HIS A 282 -16.86 16.32 7.38
C HIS A 282 -15.59 16.75 6.66
N ARG A 283 -14.96 17.82 7.12
CA ARG A 283 -13.64 18.32 6.68
C ARG A 283 -13.48 18.50 5.15
N TYR A 284 -14.56 18.63 4.39
CA TYR A 284 -14.53 18.71 2.92
C TYR A 284 -13.65 19.87 2.41
N VAL A 285 -13.62 21.01 3.11
CA VAL A 285 -12.72 22.12 2.75
C VAL A 285 -11.26 21.69 2.84
N ARG A 286 -10.88 20.93 3.87
CA ARG A 286 -9.51 20.43 4.04
C ARG A 286 -9.15 19.41 2.97
N VAL A 287 -10.03 18.45 2.68
CA VAL A 287 -9.87 17.46 1.62
C VAL A 287 -9.67 18.17 0.28
N CYS A 288 -10.59 19.08 -0.07
CA CYS A 288 -10.50 19.87 -1.30
C CYS A 288 -9.18 20.65 -1.39
N THR A 289 -8.76 21.31 -0.31
CA THR A 289 -7.52 22.09 -0.27
C THR A 289 -6.30 21.22 -0.55
N VAL A 290 -6.20 20.04 0.05
CA VAL A 290 -5.06 19.14 -0.14
C VAL A 290 -5.02 18.59 -1.55
N LEU A 291 -6.14 18.04 -2.05
CA LEU A 291 -6.22 17.50 -3.40
C LEU A 291 -5.97 18.56 -4.48
N LYS A 292 -6.43 19.81 -4.24
CA LYS A 292 -6.16 20.92 -5.16
C LYS A 292 -4.68 21.34 -5.15
N ARG A 293 -4.10 21.56 -3.96
CA ARG A 293 -2.71 22.06 -3.88
C ARG A 293 -1.68 21.04 -4.37
N THR A 294 -1.99 19.72 -4.30
CA THR A 294 -1.12 18.67 -4.83
C THR A 294 -1.22 18.50 -6.34
N GLY A 295 -2.16 19.20 -7.02
CA GLY A 295 -2.46 19.00 -8.44
C GLY A 295 -3.24 17.72 -8.73
N PHE A 296 -3.74 17.03 -7.69
CA PHE A 296 -4.48 15.76 -7.84
C PHE A 296 -5.70 15.90 -8.75
N PHE A 297 -6.51 16.95 -8.57
CA PHE A 297 -7.69 17.18 -9.40
C PHE A 297 -7.34 17.49 -10.86
N ASP A 298 -6.25 18.24 -11.09
CA ASP A 298 -5.80 18.54 -12.44
C ASP A 298 -5.32 17.26 -13.14
N TYR A 299 -4.60 16.41 -12.42
CA TYR A 299 -4.21 15.10 -12.92
C TYR A 299 -5.42 14.21 -13.20
N ALA A 300 -6.37 14.06 -12.26
CA ALA A 300 -7.58 13.29 -12.45
C ALA A 300 -8.42 13.76 -13.64
N ALA A 301 -8.44 15.07 -13.90
CA ALA A 301 -9.11 15.63 -15.06
C ALA A 301 -8.49 15.19 -16.40
N THR A 302 -7.18 14.96 -16.45
CA THR A 302 -6.50 14.44 -17.66
C THR A 302 -6.91 12.99 -17.98
N LEU A 303 -7.44 12.27 -17.00
CA LEU A 303 -7.92 10.89 -17.13
C LEU A 303 -9.42 10.81 -17.52
N GLY A 304 -10.05 11.94 -17.85
CA GLY A 304 -11.46 12.00 -18.21
C GLY A 304 -12.43 11.97 -17.02
N MET A 305 -11.94 11.96 -15.76
CA MET A 305 -12.75 11.88 -14.55
C MET A 305 -13.59 13.13 -14.24
N ARG A 306 -13.79 14.00 -15.21
CA ARG A 306 -14.70 15.16 -15.16
C ARG A 306 -15.78 15.12 -16.23
N ASN A 307 -15.78 14.13 -17.11
CA ASN A 307 -16.81 14.02 -18.14
C ASN A 307 -18.13 13.50 -17.54
N GLN A 308 -19.22 13.74 -18.23
CA GLN A 308 -20.56 13.36 -17.76
C GLN A 308 -20.69 11.84 -17.58
N GLU A 309 -20.10 11.07 -18.48
CA GLU A 309 -20.12 9.61 -18.40
C GLU A 309 -19.51 9.07 -17.10
N PHE A 310 -18.39 9.64 -16.66
CA PHE A 310 -17.77 9.25 -15.38
C PHE A 310 -18.62 9.66 -14.18
N LEU A 311 -19.22 10.86 -14.21
CA LEU A 311 -20.13 11.32 -13.14
C LEU A 311 -21.37 10.43 -13.05
N ASP A 312 -21.97 10.06 -14.19
CA ASP A 312 -23.11 9.15 -14.22
C ASP A 312 -22.77 7.77 -13.64
N GLN A 313 -21.54 7.30 -13.84
CA GLN A 313 -21.07 6.03 -13.26
C GLN A 313 -20.85 6.12 -11.75
N ILE A 314 -20.39 7.26 -11.24
CA ILE A 314 -20.29 7.48 -9.79
C ILE A 314 -21.67 7.49 -9.14
N ASP A 315 -22.67 8.09 -9.79
CA ASP A 315 -24.05 8.11 -9.27
C ASP A 315 -24.69 6.71 -9.23
N MET A 316 -24.17 5.74 -10.00
CA MET A 316 -24.61 4.35 -9.98
C MET A 316 -23.84 3.49 -8.95
N ALA A 317 -22.67 3.92 -8.49
CA ALA A 317 -21.79 3.19 -7.58
C ALA A 317 -22.17 3.41 -6.10
#